data_7f27a3ad74cb251b341ee7ecfa8804a7
#
_entry.id   7f27a3ad74cb251b341ee7ecfa8804a7
#
_cell.length_a   1.000
_cell.length_b   1.000
_cell.length_c   1.000
_cell.angle_alpha   90.00
_cell.angle_beta   90.00
_cell.angle_gamma   90.00
#
_symmetry.space_group_name_H-M   'P 1'
#
loop_
_entity.id
_entity.type
_entity.pdbx_description
1 polymer ?
#
loop_
_entity_poly.entity_id
_entity_poly.type
_entity_poly.pdbx_seq_one_letter_code
_entity_poly.pdbx_strand_id
1 'polypeptide(L)'
;MQAFEGSAGAFLMTPPSMPGHDDELTLGRQLANAAAEAGVGHIVFSTLENVEQRSGGTKYAPHFTDKAKVADHIRGLGVPHTFVMLAFFYTNLLEYYVPRMEGDTLLMPIYLPEDFRAPFVDPLTATGPAVLEILSNPGHYQGRTMPVVGEMISPREMVDTFQRVTGMKAEYRNAYTRGGLLQYFPQFAENPLLVEELLGMVSHAVEHGYFDASLDLNWSRKVNPDMLDWEGFLRRTGWCGQQMSFGA
;
A
#
# COMPACT_ATOMS: atom_id res chain seq x y z
N MET A 1 20.26 8.47 -14.99
CA MET A 1 21.10 7.47 -15.67
C MET A 1 22.25 6.97 -14.79
N GLN A 2 23.12 7.82 -14.23
CA GLN A 2 24.25 7.35 -13.40
C GLN A 2 23.88 6.35 -12.28
N ALA A 3 22.74 6.52 -11.63
CA ALA A 3 22.29 5.64 -10.54
C ALA A 3 21.98 4.19 -11.00
N PHE A 4 21.72 3.96 -12.28
CA PHE A 4 21.38 2.65 -12.83
C PHE A 4 22.53 1.98 -13.59
N GLU A 5 23.63 2.69 -13.80
CA GLU A 5 24.74 2.19 -14.61
C GLU A 5 25.35 0.92 -13.99
N GLY A 6 25.45 -0.14 -14.79
CA GLY A 6 25.96 -1.44 -14.36
C GLY A 6 25.01 -2.27 -13.48
N SER A 7 23.79 -1.82 -13.23
CA SER A 7 22.83 -2.55 -12.42
C SER A 7 22.19 -3.71 -13.18
N ALA A 8 22.25 -4.93 -12.64
CA ALA A 8 21.58 -6.10 -13.20
C ALA A 8 20.04 -6.02 -13.06
N GLY A 9 19.55 -5.34 -12.03
CA GLY A 9 18.13 -5.11 -11.79
C GLY A 9 17.90 -3.87 -10.95
N ALA A 10 16.70 -3.32 -11.01
CA ALA A 10 16.30 -2.15 -10.24
C ALA A 10 14.90 -2.31 -9.64
N PHE A 11 14.74 -1.94 -8.37
CA PHE A 11 13.43 -1.75 -7.76
C PHE A 11 13.07 -0.28 -7.82
N LEU A 12 11.94 0.01 -8.46
CA LEU A 12 11.42 1.36 -8.65
C LEU A 12 10.10 1.53 -7.88
N MET A 13 9.98 2.65 -7.20
CA MET A 13 8.74 3.09 -6.57
C MET A 13 8.62 4.61 -6.69
N THR A 14 7.40 5.09 -6.74
CA THR A 14 7.10 6.53 -6.80
C THR A 14 6.31 6.95 -5.56
N PRO A 15 6.62 8.12 -4.96
CA PRO A 15 5.75 8.71 -3.96
C PRO A 15 4.46 9.23 -4.63
N PRO A 16 3.35 9.37 -3.89
CA PRO A 16 2.18 10.08 -4.38
C PRO A 16 2.51 11.51 -4.80
N SER A 17 1.75 12.06 -5.75
CA SER A 17 1.91 13.44 -6.19
C SER A 17 1.78 14.42 -5.02
N MET A 18 2.74 15.34 -4.91
CA MET A 18 2.75 16.36 -3.86
C MET A 18 2.78 17.77 -4.49
N PRO A 19 2.12 18.77 -3.88
CA PRO A 19 2.17 20.14 -4.38
C PRO A 19 3.60 20.65 -4.59
N GLY A 20 3.89 21.20 -5.78
CA GLY A 20 5.20 21.75 -6.12
C GLY A 20 6.24 20.74 -6.62
N HIS A 21 5.89 19.47 -6.77
CA HIS A 21 6.71 18.43 -7.39
C HIS A 21 6.09 17.94 -8.70
N ASP A 22 6.88 17.24 -9.51
CA ASP A 22 6.35 16.53 -10.68
C ASP A 22 5.24 15.57 -10.25
N ASP A 23 4.25 15.37 -11.11
CA ASP A 23 3.21 14.39 -10.85
C ASP A 23 3.80 12.96 -10.88
N GLU A 24 3.17 12.06 -10.15
CA GLU A 24 3.64 10.69 -9.97
C GLU A 24 3.83 9.97 -11.31
N LEU A 25 2.92 10.17 -12.26
CA LEU A 25 2.97 9.55 -13.59
C LEU A 25 4.20 10.03 -14.37
N THR A 26 4.49 11.33 -14.36
CA THR A 26 5.67 11.91 -15.02
C THR A 26 6.96 11.38 -14.40
N LEU A 27 7.07 11.42 -13.08
CA LEU A 27 8.24 10.91 -12.36
C LEU A 27 8.45 9.40 -12.63
N GLY A 28 7.39 8.61 -12.56
CA GLY A 28 7.47 7.17 -12.80
C GLY A 28 7.93 6.82 -14.21
N ARG A 29 7.45 7.54 -15.23
CA ARG A 29 7.89 7.40 -16.62
C ARG A 29 9.36 7.78 -16.79
N GLN A 30 9.80 8.88 -16.17
CA GLN A 30 11.19 9.31 -16.23
C GLN A 30 12.13 8.28 -15.59
N LEU A 31 11.77 7.72 -14.43
CA LEU A 31 12.54 6.66 -13.76
C LEU A 31 12.62 5.39 -14.62
N ALA A 32 11.50 4.96 -15.20
CA ALA A 32 11.45 3.79 -16.07
C ALA A 32 12.29 3.96 -17.34
N ASN A 33 12.19 5.12 -17.99
CA ASN A 33 13.00 5.45 -19.18
C ASN A 33 14.49 5.46 -18.82
N ALA A 34 14.88 6.11 -17.71
CA ALA A 34 16.26 6.17 -17.28
C ALA A 34 16.85 4.78 -16.95
N ALA A 35 16.06 3.88 -16.36
CA ALA A 35 16.46 2.49 -16.12
C ALA A 35 16.63 1.71 -17.45
N ALA A 36 15.69 1.88 -18.38
CA ALA A 36 15.77 1.25 -19.71
C ALA A 36 16.98 1.72 -20.52
N GLU A 37 17.20 3.03 -20.57
CA GLU A 37 18.34 3.66 -21.27
C GLU A 37 19.70 3.27 -20.67
N ALA A 38 19.76 3.02 -19.35
CA ALA A 38 20.94 2.53 -18.67
C ALA A 38 21.20 1.03 -18.87
N GLY A 39 20.28 0.31 -19.54
CA GLY A 39 20.44 -1.12 -19.81
C GLY A 39 20.17 -2.01 -18.60
N VAL A 40 19.32 -1.58 -17.65
CA VAL A 40 18.91 -2.41 -16.50
C VAL A 40 18.30 -3.72 -17.01
N GLY A 41 18.81 -4.86 -16.55
CA GLY A 41 18.40 -6.18 -17.02
C GLY A 41 17.00 -6.60 -16.58
N HIS A 42 16.49 -6.10 -15.44
CA HIS A 42 15.15 -6.37 -14.94
C HIS A 42 14.62 -5.23 -14.07
N ILE A 43 13.44 -4.72 -14.37
CA ILE A 43 12.77 -3.71 -13.56
C ILE A 43 11.73 -4.39 -12.67
N VAL A 44 11.80 -4.17 -11.35
CA VAL A 44 10.72 -4.45 -10.42
C VAL A 44 10.06 -3.11 -10.08
N PHE A 45 8.78 -2.94 -10.36
CA PHE A 45 8.07 -1.69 -10.08
C PHE A 45 6.93 -1.90 -9.09
N SER A 46 6.85 -1.04 -8.07
CA SER A 46 5.73 -1.02 -7.13
C SER A 46 4.54 -0.34 -7.77
N THR A 47 3.54 -1.13 -8.15
CA THR A 47 2.31 -0.68 -8.81
C THR A 47 1.08 -0.89 -7.95
N LEU A 48 -0.07 -0.41 -8.44
CA LEU A 48 -1.40 -0.65 -7.86
C LEU A 48 -2.42 -0.90 -9.00
N GLU A 49 -3.67 -1.20 -8.63
CA GLU A 49 -4.76 -1.39 -9.59
C GLU A 49 -5.10 -0.09 -10.34
N ASN A 50 -5.51 -0.21 -11.60
CA ASN A 50 -6.04 0.93 -12.33
C ASN A 50 -7.50 1.20 -11.92
N VAL A 51 -7.66 2.00 -10.87
CA VAL A 51 -8.98 2.32 -10.29
C VAL A 51 -9.88 3.03 -11.29
N GLU A 52 -9.34 3.96 -12.09
CA GLU A 52 -10.10 4.64 -13.13
C GLU A 52 -10.69 3.65 -14.15
N GLN A 53 -9.87 2.76 -14.68
CA GLN A 53 -10.29 1.76 -15.66
C GLN A 53 -11.28 0.75 -15.05
N ARG A 54 -10.96 0.21 -13.87
CA ARG A 54 -11.73 -0.86 -13.25
C ARG A 54 -13.09 -0.40 -12.73
N SER A 55 -13.21 0.87 -12.33
CA SER A 55 -14.46 1.47 -11.90
C SER A 55 -15.26 2.14 -13.03
N GLY A 56 -14.75 2.12 -14.29
CA GLY A 56 -15.35 2.86 -15.38
C GLY A 56 -15.36 4.39 -15.16
N GLY A 57 -14.33 4.91 -14.45
CA GLY A 57 -14.18 6.34 -14.15
C GLY A 57 -15.06 6.84 -12.99
N THR A 58 -15.76 5.95 -12.27
CA THR A 58 -16.66 6.35 -11.18
C THR A 58 -15.96 6.56 -9.83
N LYS A 59 -14.71 6.08 -9.67
CA LYS A 59 -13.91 6.23 -8.46
C LYS A 59 -12.66 7.06 -8.74
N TYR A 60 -12.35 7.96 -7.80
CA TYR A 60 -11.18 8.84 -7.89
C TYR A 60 -10.11 8.36 -6.91
N ALA A 61 -9.04 7.78 -7.43
CA ALA A 61 -7.86 7.35 -6.67
C ALA A 61 -6.61 7.48 -7.56
N PRO A 62 -6.12 8.72 -7.80
CA PRO A 62 -5.03 8.99 -8.74
C PRO A 62 -3.75 8.25 -8.39
N HIS A 63 -3.36 8.14 -7.10
CA HIS A 63 -2.14 7.39 -6.73
C HIS A 63 -2.19 5.89 -7.09
N PHE A 64 -3.38 5.29 -7.20
CA PHE A 64 -3.56 3.94 -7.77
C PHE A 64 -3.42 3.97 -9.29
N THR A 65 -4.21 4.83 -9.92
CA THR A 65 -4.31 4.94 -11.37
C THR A 65 -2.98 5.33 -12.03
N ASP A 66 -2.24 6.26 -11.44
CA ASP A 66 -0.97 6.74 -11.99
C ASP A 66 0.11 5.66 -11.91
N LYS A 67 0.20 4.92 -10.80
CA LYS A 67 1.10 3.75 -10.71
C LYS A 67 0.77 2.68 -11.76
N ALA A 68 -0.52 2.42 -12.00
CA ALA A 68 -0.93 1.50 -13.06
C ALA A 68 -0.53 2.00 -14.46
N LYS A 69 -0.70 3.30 -14.73
CA LYS A 69 -0.28 3.94 -16.00
C LYS A 69 1.25 3.91 -16.19
N VAL A 70 2.03 4.01 -15.10
CA VAL A 70 3.49 3.81 -15.14
C VAL A 70 3.81 2.34 -15.46
N ALA A 71 3.11 1.38 -14.86
CA ALA A 71 3.29 -0.03 -15.17
C ALA A 71 2.99 -0.33 -16.66
N ASP A 72 1.94 0.28 -17.23
CA ASP A 72 1.64 0.15 -18.66
C ASP A 72 2.77 0.75 -19.52
N HIS A 73 3.35 1.87 -19.11
CA HIS A 73 4.49 2.45 -19.78
C HIS A 73 5.71 1.51 -19.76
N ILE A 74 6.03 0.90 -18.60
CA ILE A 74 7.14 -0.07 -18.46
C ILE A 74 6.94 -1.27 -19.39
N ARG A 75 5.71 -1.79 -19.53
CA ARG A 75 5.38 -2.87 -20.48
C ARG A 75 5.74 -2.50 -21.91
N GLY A 76 5.55 -1.23 -22.28
CA GLY A 76 5.87 -0.71 -23.61
C GLY A 76 7.37 -0.51 -23.89
N LEU A 77 8.23 -0.47 -22.88
CA LEU A 77 9.68 -0.24 -23.06
C LEU A 77 10.45 -1.49 -23.54
N GLY A 78 9.84 -2.67 -23.47
CA GLY A 78 10.50 -3.91 -23.89
C GLY A 78 11.59 -4.42 -22.94
N VAL A 79 11.78 -3.79 -21.78
CA VAL A 79 12.70 -4.24 -20.71
C VAL A 79 12.03 -5.36 -19.93
N PRO A 80 12.74 -6.44 -19.56
CA PRO A 80 12.23 -7.44 -18.63
C PRO A 80 11.76 -6.79 -17.32
N HIS A 81 10.54 -7.13 -16.88
CA HIS A 81 9.94 -6.48 -15.72
C HIS A 81 9.06 -7.41 -14.91
N THR A 82 8.85 -7.07 -13.66
CA THR A 82 7.87 -7.66 -12.76
C THR A 82 7.23 -6.55 -11.93
N PHE A 83 5.95 -6.65 -11.65
CA PHE A 83 5.26 -5.71 -10.78
C PHE A 83 5.05 -6.32 -9.40
N VAL A 84 5.21 -5.51 -8.35
CA VAL A 84 4.76 -5.84 -7.00
C VAL A 84 3.60 -4.93 -6.63
N MET A 85 2.56 -5.51 -6.02
CA MET A 85 1.42 -4.78 -5.50
C MET A 85 1.33 -5.02 -4.00
N LEU A 86 1.63 -3.98 -3.21
CA LEU A 86 1.53 -4.06 -1.77
C LEU A 86 0.08 -3.84 -1.32
N ALA A 87 -0.33 -4.59 -0.31
CA ALA A 87 -1.60 -4.44 0.41
C ALA A 87 -1.67 -3.10 1.17
N PHE A 88 -2.77 -2.83 1.89
CA PHE A 88 -2.84 -1.71 2.84
C PHE A 88 -1.76 -1.84 3.92
N PHE A 89 -1.22 -0.71 4.35
CA PHE A 89 -0.11 -0.71 5.30
C PHE A 89 -0.61 -0.61 6.74
N TYR A 90 -0.11 -1.48 7.64
CA TYR A 90 -0.31 -1.32 9.09
C TYR A 90 0.26 0.02 9.58
N THR A 91 1.38 0.46 9.02
CA THR A 91 2.03 1.72 9.38
C THR A 91 1.14 2.94 9.18
N ASN A 92 0.20 2.91 8.22
CA ASN A 92 -0.74 4.02 8.02
C ASN A 92 -1.61 4.29 9.26
N LEU A 93 -1.96 3.26 10.03
CA LEU A 93 -2.74 3.40 11.26
C LEU A 93 -1.93 4.07 12.37
N LEU A 94 -0.61 4.04 12.28
CA LEU A 94 0.30 4.58 13.27
C LEU A 94 0.80 5.99 12.88
N GLU A 95 0.78 6.31 11.61
CA GLU A 95 1.38 7.52 11.06
C GLU A 95 0.32 8.56 10.64
N TYR A 96 -0.71 8.14 9.91
CA TYR A 96 -1.71 9.02 9.32
C TYR A 96 -3.08 8.93 10.01
N TYR A 97 -3.50 7.72 10.39
CA TYR A 97 -4.80 7.44 11.02
C TYR A 97 -4.65 7.14 12.50
N VAL A 98 -3.89 8.02 13.18
CA VAL A 98 -3.51 7.83 14.58
C VAL A 98 -4.73 7.82 15.48
N PRO A 99 -4.93 6.76 16.29
CA PRO A 99 -6.02 6.69 17.24
C PRO A 99 -5.86 7.71 18.38
N ARG A 100 -6.95 7.91 19.14
CA ARG A 100 -6.93 8.81 20.29
C ARG A 100 -7.58 8.19 21.50
N MET A 101 -7.09 8.53 22.67
CA MET A 101 -7.72 8.12 23.93
C MET A 101 -8.97 8.96 24.21
N GLU A 102 -10.04 8.29 24.63
CA GLU A 102 -11.22 8.90 25.23
C GLU A 102 -11.51 8.18 26.55
N GLY A 103 -11.20 8.84 27.65
CA GLY A 103 -11.19 8.19 28.97
C GLY A 103 -10.14 7.07 29.03
N ASP A 104 -10.58 5.84 29.28
CA ASP A 104 -9.74 4.63 29.35
C ASP A 104 -9.77 3.80 28.07
N THR A 105 -10.42 4.28 27.00
CA THR A 105 -10.64 3.56 25.76
C THR A 105 -9.90 4.21 24.60
N LEU A 106 -9.17 3.42 23.81
CA LEU A 106 -8.53 3.87 22.58
C LEU A 106 -9.55 3.83 21.44
N LEU A 107 -9.89 4.98 20.89
CA LEU A 107 -10.72 5.06 19.69
C LEU A 107 -9.84 4.85 18.46
N MET A 108 -10.12 3.82 17.69
CA MET A 108 -9.38 3.45 16.49
C MET A 108 -10.21 3.81 15.25
N PRO A 109 -10.01 5.02 14.66
CA PRO A 109 -10.69 5.41 13.44
C PRO A 109 -10.02 4.71 12.26
N ILE A 110 -10.70 3.72 11.68
CA ILE A 110 -10.18 2.96 10.55
C ILE A 110 -10.99 3.28 9.29
N TYR A 111 -10.27 3.49 8.20
CA TYR A 111 -10.82 3.92 6.90
C TYR A 111 -11.49 2.80 6.08
N LEU A 112 -11.83 1.68 6.71
CA LEU A 112 -12.56 0.55 6.13
C LEU A 112 -13.82 0.24 6.94
N PRO A 113 -14.88 -0.33 6.34
CA PRO A 113 -16.03 -0.82 7.08
C PRO A 113 -15.63 -1.89 8.10
N GLU A 114 -16.28 -1.88 9.26
CA GLU A 114 -15.89 -2.64 10.45
C GLU A 114 -15.67 -4.14 10.21
N ASP A 115 -16.54 -4.76 9.41
CA ASP A 115 -16.49 -6.20 9.12
C ASP A 115 -15.88 -6.53 7.74
N PHE A 116 -15.41 -5.53 7.00
CA PHE A 116 -14.81 -5.74 5.69
C PHE A 116 -13.38 -6.25 5.82
N ARG A 117 -13.15 -7.50 5.37
CA ARG A 117 -11.80 -8.10 5.37
C ARG A 117 -11.01 -7.57 4.18
N ALA A 118 -9.95 -6.86 4.47
CA ALA A 118 -9.03 -6.30 3.47
C ALA A 118 -7.62 -6.87 3.64
N PRO A 119 -6.82 -6.88 2.56
CA PRO A 119 -5.42 -7.26 2.65
C PRO A 119 -4.61 -6.16 3.34
N PHE A 120 -3.80 -6.55 4.32
CA PHE A 120 -2.85 -5.66 5.02
C PHE A 120 -1.45 -6.26 5.03
N VAL A 121 -0.45 -5.40 5.20
CA VAL A 121 0.96 -5.80 5.25
C VAL A 121 1.78 -4.80 6.08
N ASP A 122 2.86 -5.28 6.70
CA ASP A 122 3.95 -4.43 7.16
C ASP A 122 4.91 -4.17 5.98
N PRO A 123 4.90 -2.98 5.37
CA PRO A 123 5.72 -2.70 4.17
C PRO A 123 7.22 -2.75 4.47
N LEU A 124 7.63 -2.49 5.72
CA LEU A 124 9.04 -2.41 6.12
C LEU A 124 9.73 -3.78 6.11
N THR A 125 8.99 -4.84 6.44
CA THR A 125 9.56 -6.20 6.51
C THR A 125 9.18 -7.08 5.34
N ALA A 126 8.14 -6.72 4.58
CA ALA A 126 7.62 -7.54 3.49
C ALA A 126 8.21 -7.20 2.12
N THR A 127 8.49 -5.91 1.86
CA THR A 127 8.91 -5.45 0.52
C THR A 127 10.27 -6.02 0.12
N GLY A 128 11.25 -5.95 1.02
CA GLY A 128 12.62 -6.41 0.74
C GLY A 128 12.70 -7.87 0.31
N PRO A 129 12.17 -8.83 1.08
CA PRO A 129 12.15 -10.25 0.70
C PRO A 129 11.43 -10.51 -0.64
N ALA A 130 10.30 -9.85 -0.91
CA ALA A 130 9.56 -9.99 -2.16
C ALA A 130 10.38 -9.52 -3.36
N VAL A 131 11.01 -8.35 -3.28
CA VAL A 131 11.87 -7.80 -4.33
C VAL A 131 13.11 -8.66 -4.54
N LEU A 132 13.74 -9.12 -3.45
CA LEU A 132 14.93 -9.98 -3.51
C LEU A 132 14.62 -11.30 -4.22
N GLU A 133 13.50 -11.95 -3.90
CA GLU A 133 13.06 -13.19 -4.57
C GLU A 133 12.91 -12.98 -6.08
N ILE A 134 12.25 -11.89 -6.49
CA ILE A 134 12.03 -11.56 -7.90
C ILE A 134 13.36 -11.30 -8.61
N LEU A 135 14.24 -10.49 -8.04
CA LEU A 135 15.54 -10.17 -8.64
C LEU A 135 16.51 -11.35 -8.66
N SER A 136 16.34 -12.32 -7.74
CA SER A 136 17.12 -13.56 -7.74
C SER A 136 16.63 -14.56 -8.77
N ASN A 137 15.36 -14.50 -9.18
CA ASN A 137 14.71 -15.42 -10.12
C ASN A 137 13.97 -14.67 -11.25
N PRO A 138 14.59 -13.68 -11.94
CA PRO A 138 13.89 -12.74 -12.79
C PRO A 138 13.12 -13.41 -13.93
N GLY A 139 13.68 -14.49 -14.53
CA GLY A 139 13.01 -15.23 -15.59
C GLY A 139 11.71 -15.92 -15.18
N HIS A 140 11.60 -16.31 -13.89
CA HIS A 140 10.38 -16.92 -13.35
C HIS A 140 9.24 -15.90 -13.19
N TYR A 141 9.58 -14.66 -12.89
CA TYR A 141 8.61 -13.61 -12.59
C TYR A 141 8.38 -12.60 -13.73
N GLN A 142 9.09 -12.73 -14.83
CA GLN A 142 8.98 -11.80 -15.95
C GLN A 142 7.54 -11.63 -16.45
N GLY A 143 7.11 -10.38 -16.56
CA GLY A 143 5.78 -9.98 -17.03
C GLY A 143 4.64 -10.21 -16.02
N ARG A 144 4.95 -10.70 -14.83
CA ARG A 144 3.94 -11.03 -13.79
C ARG A 144 3.71 -9.86 -12.83
N THR A 145 2.54 -9.89 -12.19
CA THR A 145 2.21 -9.03 -11.05
C THR A 145 2.12 -9.89 -9.79
N MET A 146 2.89 -9.54 -8.77
CA MET A 146 3.03 -10.31 -7.53
C MET A 146 2.43 -9.54 -6.35
N PRO A 147 1.38 -10.06 -5.70
CA PRO A 147 0.76 -9.41 -4.56
C PRO A 147 1.61 -9.62 -3.30
N VAL A 148 1.81 -8.56 -2.51
CA VAL A 148 2.51 -8.62 -1.23
C VAL A 148 1.50 -8.39 -0.10
N VAL A 149 1.10 -9.49 0.54
CA VAL A 149 0.01 -9.54 1.54
C VAL A 149 0.52 -10.20 2.81
N GLY A 150 0.39 -9.52 3.94
CA GLY A 150 0.64 -10.07 5.27
C GLY A 150 -0.51 -10.97 5.72
N GLU A 151 -1.72 -10.41 5.72
CA GLU A 151 -2.94 -11.16 6.03
C GLU A 151 -4.19 -10.47 5.47
N MET A 152 -5.30 -11.20 5.46
CA MET A 152 -6.65 -10.66 5.25
C MET A 152 -7.29 -10.45 6.62
N ILE A 153 -7.60 -9.19 6.99
CA ILE A 153 -8.10 -8.83 8.33
C ILE A 153 -9.15 -7.71 8.22
N SER A 154 -10.17 -7.75 9.08
CA SER A 154 -11.16 -6.68 9.20
C SER A 154 -10.78 -5.69 10.32
N PRO A 155 -11.30 -4.44 10.29
CA PRO A 155 -11.14 -3.50 11.39
C PRO A 155 -11.59 -4.06 12.75
N ARG A 156 -12.67 -4.82 12.81
CA ARG A 156 -13.11 -5.53 14.02
C ARG A 156 -12.02 -6.47 14.54
N GLU A 157 -11.51 -7.35 13.68
CA GLU A 157 -10.43 -8.28 14.06
C GLU A 157 -9.15 -7.54 14.47
N MET A 158 -8.86 -6.38 13.86
CA MET A 158 -7.71 -5.55 14.26
C MET A 158 -7.88 -4.99 15.67
N VAL A 159 -9.07 -4.48 16.00
CA VAL A 159 -9.37 -3.97 17.35
C VAL A 159 -9.33 -5.09 18.40
N ASP A 160 -9.96 -6.23 18.12
CA ASP A 160 -9.96 -7.39 19.01
C ASP A 160 -8.54 -7.90 19.28
N THR A 161 -7.72 -7.98 18.24
CA THR A 161 -6.31 -8.36 18.37
C THR A 161 -5.51 -7.34 19.18
N PHE A 162 -5.72 -6.05 18.93
CA PHE A 162 -5.07 -4.99 19.71
C PHE A 162 -5.39 -5.11 21.20
N GLN A 163 -6.67 -5.27 21.57
CA GLN A 163 -7.09 -5.46 22.95
C GLN A 163 -6.44 -6.69 23.59
N ARG A 164 -6.41 -7.80 22.87
CA ARG A 164 -5.82 -9.06 23.34
C ARG A 164 -4.32 -8.95 23.57
N VAL A 165 -3.61 -8.23 22.69
CA VAL A 165 -2.14 -8.10 22.74
C VAL A 165 -1.70 -7.09 23.80
N THR A 166 -2.39 -5.96 23.87
CA THR A 166 -1.98 -4.82 24.72
C THR A 166 -2.64 -4.83 26.10
N GLY A 167 -3.78 -5.50 26.25
CA GLY A 167 -4.63 -5.43 27.43
C GLY A 167 -5.41 -4.11 27.57
N MET A 168 -5.29 -3.21 26.61
CA MET A 168 -5.99 -1.92 26.58
C MET A 168 -7.39 -2.09 26.00
N LYS A 169 -8.34 -1.32 26.50
CA LYS A 169 -9.64 -1.20 25.84
C LYS A 169 -9.50 -0.41 24.55
N ALA A 170 -10.12 -0.89 23.48
CA ALA A 170 -10.17 -0.19 22.21
C ALA A 170 -11.54 -0.35 21.56
N GLU A 171 -11.91 0.61 20.72
CA GLU A 171 -13.15 0.59 19.98
C GLU A 171 -12.93 1.07 18.55
N TYR A 172 -13.53 0.36 17.60
CA TYR A 172 -13.58 0.81 16.23
C TYR A 172 -14.38 2.11 16.09
N ARG A 173 -13.90 3.01 15.22
CA ARG A 173 -14.66 4.19 14.78
C ARG A 173 -14.61 4.28 13.25
N ASN A 174 -15.76 4.62 12.68
CA ASN A 174 -15.89 4.78 11.23
C ASN A 174 -15.11 6.01 10.75
N ALA A 175 -14.08 5.78 9.93
CA ALA A 175 -13.36 6.80 9.17
C ALA A 175 -13.41 6.54 7.64
N TYR A 176 -14.27 5.64 7.15
CA TYR A 176 -14.42 5.36 5.72
C TYR A 176 -15.52 6.19 5.04
N THR A 177 -16.23 7.02 5.78
CA THR A 177 -17.15 8.02 5.23
C THR A 177 -16.54 9.41 5.37
N ARG A 178 -16.95 10.35 4.51
CA ARG A 178 -16.46 11.76 4.62
C ARG A 178 -16.67 12.33 6.01
N GLY A 179 -17.88 12.15 6.59
CA GLY A 179 -18.19 12.64 7.93
C GLY A 179 -17.29 12.00 8.99
N GLY A 180 -17.14 10.68 8.97
CA GLY A 180 -16.28 9.96 9.90
C GLY A 180 -14.81 10.33 9.72
N LEU A 181 -14.30 10.40 8.49
CA LEU A 181 -12.91 10.80 8.22
C LEU A 181 -12.61 12.18 8.81
N LEU A 182 -13.42 13.19 8.50
CA LEU A 182 -13.19 14.56 8.95
C LEU A 182 -13.49 14.78 10.43
N GLN A 183 -14.32 13.94 11.06
CA GLN A 183 -14.53 13.96 12.51
C GLN A 183 -13.28 13.59 13.29
N TYR A 184 -12.55 12.58 12.81
CA TYR A 184 -11.35 12.07 13.49
C TYR A 184 -10.06 12.71 13.00
N PHE A 185 -10.04 13.14 11.73
CA PHE A 185 -8.87 13.72 11.05
C PHE A 185 -9.24 15.03 10.35
N PRO A 186 -9.57 16.10 11.12
CA PRO A 186 -10.03 17.38 10.57
C PRO A 186 -8.98 18.07 9.66
N GLN A 187 -7.69 17.75 9.84
CA GLN A 187 -6.61 18.27 8.98
C GLN A 187 -6.78 17.88 7.51
N PHE A 188 -7.45 16.78 7.20
CA PHE A 188 -7.71 16.41 5.80
C PHE A 188 -8.67 17.36 5.10
N ALA A 189 -9.46 18.17 5.85
CA ALA A 189 -10.33 19.17 5.25
C ALA A 189 -9.57 20.27 4.49
N GLU A 190 -8.29 20.48 4.79
CA GLU A 190 -7.42 21.43 4.10
C GLU A 190 -7.10 20.99 2.66
N ASN A 191 -7.25 19.71 2.35
CA ASN A 191 -7.05 19.14 1.02
C ASN A 191 -8.26 18.31 0.57
N PRO A 192 -9.30 18.93 -0.01
CA PRO A 192 -10.52 18.24 -0.45
C PRO A 192 -10.26 17.14 -1.50
N LEU A 193 -9.26 17.29 -2.36
CA LEU A 193 -8.91 16.28 -3.35
C LEU A 193 -8.33 15.02 -2.69
N LEU A 194 -7.52 15.18 -1.65
CA LEU A 194 -7.03 14.05 -0.86
C LEU A 194 -8.18 13.29 -0.19
N VAL A 195 -9.18 14.02 0.33
CA VAL A 195 -10.38 13.38 0.90
C VAL A 195 -11.11 12.54 -0.14
N GLU A 196 -11.33 13.09 -1.36
CA GLU A 196 -11.96 12.32 -2.45
C GLU A 196 -11.14 11.09 -2.84
N GLU A 197 -9.83 11.23 -2.90
CA GLU A 197 -8.90 10.15 -3.21
C GLU A 197 -8.96 9.02 -2.18
N LEU A 198 -8.90 9.34 -0.89
CA LEU A 198 -9.00 8.36 0.20
C LEU A 198 -10.34 7.63 0.18
N LEU A 199 -11.44 8.35 0.00
CA LEU A 199 -12.78 7.75 -0.10
C LEU A 199 -12.95 6.92 -1.37
N GLY A 200 -12.39 7.38 -2.49
CA GLY A 200 -12.40 6.67 -3.77
C GLY A 200 -11.63 5.34 -3.70
N MET A 201 -10.44 5.35 -3.10
CA MET A 201 -9.63 4.16 -2.85
C MET A 201 -10.40 3.11 -2.02
N VAL A 202 -10.99 3.54 -0.91
CA VAL A 202 -11.73 2.65 -0.01
C VAL A 202 -12.99 2.10 -0.69
N SER A 203 -13.77 2.97 -1.32
CA SER A 203 -14.97 2.57 -2.07
C SER A 203 -14.64 1.58 -3.19
N HIS A 204 -13.54 1.79 -3.91
CA HIS A 204 -13.04 0.85 -4.90
C HIS A 204 -12.72 -0.52 -4.28
N ALA A 205 -11.95 -0.54 -3.19
CA ALA A 205 -11.58 -1.79 -2.52
C ALA A 205 -12.80 -2.58 -2.02
N VAL A 206 -13.82 -1.88 -1.51
CA VAL A 206 -15.06 -2.50 -1.01
C VAL A 206 -15.92 -3.05 -2.16
N GLU A 207 -16.03 -2.33 -3.27
CA GLU A 207 -16.92 -2.68 -4.38
C GLU A 207 -16.30 -3.66 -5.39
N HIS A 208 -14.98 -3.56 -5.61
CA HIS A 208 -14.27 -4.30 -6.67
C HIS A 208 -13.19 -5.26 -6.14
N GLY A 209 -12.90 -5.21 -4.83
CA GLY A 209 -11.74 -5.87 -4.25
C GLY A 209 -10.45 -5.05 -4.40
N TYR A 210 -9.52 -5.22 -3.48
CA TYR A 210 -8.21 -4.53 -3.52
C TYR A 210 -7.29 -5.11 -4.60
N PHE A 211 -7.32 -6.43 -4.78
CA PHE A 211 -6.55 -7.15 -5.79
C PHE A 211 -7.47 -7.83 -6.80
N ASP A 212 -6.96 -8.05 -8.01
CA ASP A 212 -7.61 -8.94 -8.96
C ASP A 212 -7.70 -10.37 -8.38
N ALA A 213 -8.86 -11.01 -8.56
CA ALA A 213 -9.13 -12.33 -8.01
C ALA A 213 -8.23 -13.46 -8.57
N SER A 214 -7.52 -13.22 -9.68
CA SER A 214 -6.59 -14.18 -10.28
C SER A 214 -5.23 -14.23 -9.57
N LEU A 215 -4.90 -13.27 -8.69
CA LEU A 215 -3.61 -13.21 -8.01
C LEU A 215 -3.54 -14.20 -6.85
N ASP A 216 -2.40 -14.90 -6.70
CA ASP A 216 -2.12 -15.77 -5.56
C ASP A 216 -1.71 -14.94 -4.33
N LEU A 217 -2.68 -14.58 -3.50
CA LEU A 217 -2.46 -13.77 -2.30
C LEU A 217 -1.57 -14.46 -1.24
N ASN A 218 -1.30 -15.76 -1.38
CA ASN A 218 -0.40 -16.49 -0.50
C ASN A 218 1.06 -16.49 -0.97
N TRP A 219 1.35 -15.93 -2.16
CA TRP A 219 2.69 -15.94 -2.73
C TRP A 219 3.72 -15.32 -1.79
N SER A 220 3.46 -14.13 -1.29
CA SER A 220 4.40 -13.41 -0.42
C SER A 220 4.69 -14.15 0.89
N ARG A 221 3.70 -14.86 1.45
CA ARG A 221 3.89 -15.70 2.64
C ARG A 221 4.75 -16.94 2.33
N LYS A 222 4.67 -17.50 1.11
CA LYS A 222 5.55 -18.60 0.67
C LYS A 222 7.00 -18.13 0.53
N VAL A 223 7.21 -16.89 0.05
CA VAL A 223 8.54 -16.27 -0.10
C VAL A 223 9.12 -15.84 1.24
N ASN A 224 8.30 -15.30 2.12
CA ASN A 224 8.69 -14.84 3.46
C ASN A 224 7.76 -15.45 4.51
N PRO A 225 8.03 -16.69 5.00
CA PRO A 225 7.22 -17.35 6.02
C PRO A 225 7.12 -16.57 7.34
N ASP A 226 8.15 -15.79 7.66
CA ASP A 226 8.24 -14.97 8.88
C ASP A 226 7.57 -13.59 8.74
N MET A 227 6.85 -13.35 7.64
CA MET A 227 6.11 -12.12 7.40
C MET A 227 5.13 -11.85 8.54
N LEU A 228 5.15 -10.63 9.07
CA LEU A 228 4.28 -10.24 10.16
C LEU A 228 2.81 -10.20 9.74
N ASP A 229 1.96 -10.80 10.54
CA ASP A 229 0.54 -10.48 10.63
C ASP A 229 0.34 -9.28 11.58
N TRP A 230 -0.90 -8.85 11.80
CA TRP A 230 -1.20 -7.72 12.68
C TRP A 230 -0.77 -7.97 14.13
N GLU A 231 -0.97 -9.17 14.64
CA GLU A 231 -0.50 -9.53 15.98
C GLU A 231 1.02 -9.45 16.10
N GLY A 232 1.74 -10.04 15.17
CA GLY A 232 3.20 -9.99 15.09
C GLY A 232 3.74 -8.56 14.98
N PHE A 233 3.06 -7.72 14.18
CA PHE A 233 3.38 -6.31 14.03
C PHE A 233 3.21 -5.56 15.35
N LEU A 234 2.09 -5.74 16.07
CA LEU A 234 1.85 -5.14 17.38
C LEU A 234 2.91 -5.56 18.41
N ARG A 235 3.23 -6.86 18.48
CA ARG A 235 4.24 -7.39 19.40
C ARG A 235 5.63 -6.86 19.11
N ARG A 236 5.99 -6.76 17.81
CA ARG A 236 7.29 -6.26 17.39
C ARG A 236 7.48 -4.77 17.66
N THR A 237 6.46 -3.95 17.39
CA THR A 237 6.53 -2.49 17.53
C THR A 237 6.26 -2.03 18.97
N GLY A 238 5.56 -2.83 19.77
CA GLY A 238 5.05 -2.42 21.08
C GLY A 238 4.04 -1.27 21.01
N TRP A 239 3.37 -1.13 19.85
CA TRP A 239 2.45 -0.03 19.64
C TRP A 239 1.21 -0.13 20.52
N CYS A 240 0.91 0.98 21.21
CA CYS A 240 -0.22 1.14 22.12
C CYS A 240 -1.09 2.38 21.79
N GLY A 241 -1.11 2.78 20.51
CA GLY A 241 -1.93 3.90 20.03
C GLY A 241 -1.18 5.23 19.87
N GLN A 242 0.11 5.29 20.19
CA GLN A 242 0.94 6.48 19.97
C GLN A 242 1.26 6.67 18.49
N GLN A 243 1.43 7.94 18.07
CA GLN A 243 1.93 8.22 16.72
C GLN A 243 3.36 7.71 16.59
N MET A 244 3.65 7.07 15.46
CA MET A 244 4.99 6.63 15.07
C MET A 244 5.27 7.12 13.65
N SER A 245 6.54 7.40 13.34
CA SER A 245 7.00 7.76 12.01
C SER A 245 8.00 6.72 11.51
N PHE A 246 7.85 6.29 10.26
CA PHE A 246 8.67 5.22 9.66
C PHE A 246 9.50 5.71 8.47
N GLY A 247 9.45 6.99 8.13
CA GLY A 247 10.05 7.57 6.93
C GLY A 247 11.02 8.72 7.18
N ALA A 248 11.53 8.89 8.40
CA ALA A 248 12.50 9.93 8.70
C ALA A 248 13.94 9.45 8.60
#